data_be8c181d36b02d45607b1dcb83dccb48
#
_entry.id   be8c181d36b02d45607b1dcb83dccb48
#
_cell.length_a   1.000
_cell.length_b   1.000
_cell.length_c   1.000
_cell.angle_alpha   90.00
_cell.angle_beta   90.00
_cell.angle_gamma   90.00
#
_symmetry.space_group_name_H-M   'P 1'
#
loop_
_entity.id
_entity.type
_entity.pdbx_description
1 polymer ?
#
loop_
_entity_poly.entity_id
_entity_poly.type
_entity_poly.pdbx_seq_one_letter_code
_entity_poly.pdbx_strand_id
1 'polypeptide(L)'
;KMRGSHENGDVFFQHREACNSVYNALPAVVEKYMAKINAKLGTNYDLFNYYGAPDADRVIVAMGSICDVADEVIDYLNAKGEKVGIVKVRLYRPWVSASLLKVLPKTAKKVAVLDRTKEPGSLGEPLYLDVAATLREAGLNDVVLTGGRYGLGSKDTPPSSIFALYKELEKDQPKERFTLGITD
;
A
#
# COMPACT_ATOMS: atom_id res chain seq x y z
N LYS A 1 0.18 -4.47 40.42
CA LYS A 1 -0.50 -3.17 40.42
C LYS A 1 -1.80 -3.33 39.64
N MET A 2 -2.94 -3.25 40.32
CA MET A 2 -4.26 -3.41 39.67
C MET A 2 -4.58 -2.12 38.91
N ARG A 3 -4.91 -2.22 37.62
CA ARG A 3 -5.44 -1.11 36.84
C ARG A 3 -6.95 -1.21 36.78
N GLY A 4 -7.66 -0.08 36.92
CA GLY A 4 -9.08 -0.04 36.73
C GLY A 4 -9.48 -0.36 35.29
N SER A 5 -10.70 -0.85 35.11
CA SER A 5 -11.28 -1.16 33.80
C SER A 5 -11.85 0.06 33.07
N HIS A 6 -11.86 1.20 33.73
CA HIS A 6 -12.44 2.45 33.24
C HIS A 6 -11.46 3.60 33.43
N GLU A 7 -11.39 4.47 32.44
CA GLU A 7 -10.64 5.73 32.47
C GLU A 7 -11.59 6.88 32.10
N ASN A 8 -11.56 7.98 32.85
CA ASN A 8 -12.30 9.18 32.48
C ASN A 8 -11.63 9.89 31.28
N GLY A 9 -12.30 10.90 30.71
CA GLY A 9 -11.86 11.57 29.51
C GLY A 9 -10.44 12.13 29.59
N ASP A 10 -10.06 12.77 30.69
CA ASP A 10 -8.75 13.37 30.85
C ASP A 10 -7.63 12.31 30.90
N VAL A 11 -7.83 11.26 31.71
CA VAL A 11 -6.85 10.18 31.87
C VAL A 11 -6.73 9.35 30.58
N PHE A 12 -7.84 9.02 29.95
CA PHE A 12 -7.86 8.27 28.69
C PHE A 12 -7.14 9.02 27.58
N PHE A 13 -7.41 10.31 27.42
CA PHE A 13 -6.78 11.14 26.41
C PHE A 13 -5.26 11.21 26.60
N GLN A 14 -4.79 11.44 27.83
CA GLN A 14 -3.36 11.43 28.15
C GLN A 14 -2.71 10.07 27.84
N HIS A 15 -3.35 8.96 28.18
CA HIS A 15 -2.84 7.62 27.89
C HIS A 15 -2.77 7.34 26.38
N ARG A 16 -3.75 7.81 25.62
CA ARG A 16 -3.72 7.68 24.15
C ARG A 16 -2.57 8.48 23.54
N GLU A 17 -2.35 9.71 23.98
CA GLU A 17 -1.21 10.53 23.51
C GLU A 17 0.15 9.97 23.96
N ALA A 18 0.25 9.39 25.14
CA ALA A 18 1.48 8.75 25.61
C ALA A 18 1.96 7.58 24.73
N CYS A 19 1.07 6.98 23.94
CA CYS A 19 1.45 5.92 22.99
C CYS A 19 2.28 6.45 21.81
N ASN A 20 2.24 7.75 21.51
CA ASN A 20 2.89 8.34 20.34
C ASN A 20 4.41 8.07 20.33
N SER A 21 5.08 8.14 21.47
CA SER A 21 6.52 7.87 21.57
C SER A 21 6.88 6.45 21.15
N VAL A 22 6.03 5.47 21.47
CA VAL A 22 6.23 4.06 21.11
C VAL A 22 6.02 3.89 19.60
N TYR A 23 4.94 4.42 19.05
CA TYR A 23 4.66 4.32 17.61
C TYR A 23 5.71 5.05 16.78
N ASN A 24 6.20 6.20 17.23
CA ASN A 24 7.25 6.94 16.53
C ASN A 24 8.59 6.19 16.49
N ALA A 25 8.90 5.40 17.51
CA ALA A 25 10.12 4.59 17.57
C ALA A 25 10.00 3.26 16.80
N LEU A 26 8.78 2.78 16.57
CA LEU A 26 8.53 1.44 16.02
C LEU A 26 9.12 1.20 14.63
N PRO A 27 9.10 2.13 13.65
CA PRO A 27 9.68 1.89 12.33
C PRO A 27 11.15 1.47 12.40
N ALA A 28 11.98 2.19 13.14
CA ALA A 28 13.40 1.86 13.32
C ALA A 28 13.62 0.49 13.98
N VAL A 29 12.74 0.10 14.91
CA VAL A 29 12.78 -1.24 15.52
C VAL A 29 12.46 -2.31 14.49
N VAL A 30 11.43 -2.11 13.65
CA VAL A 30 11.04 -3.05 12.59
C VAL A 30 12.15 -3.18 11.55
N GLU A 31 12.71 -2.08 11.07
CA GLU A 31 13.84 -2.09 10.12
C GLU A 31 15.03 -2.89 10.67
N LYS A 32 15.38 -2.68 11.94
CA LYS A 32 16.45 -3.43 12.60
C LYS A 32 16.21 -4.96 12.58
N TYR A 33 14.97 -5.39 12.81
CA TYR A 33 14.63 -6.82 12.78
C TYR A 33 14.54 -7.35 11.35
N MET A 34 14.01 -6.59 10.41
CA MET A 34 14.02 -6.94 8.99
C MET A 34 15.46 -7.14 8.48
N ALA A 35 16.38 -6.24 8.84
CA ALA A 35 17.79 -6.39 8.49
C ALA A 35 18.42 -7.69 9.02
N LYS A 36 18.08 -8.09 10.25
CA LYS A 36 18.53 -9.37 10.82
C LYS A 36 17.96 -10.59 10.08
N ILE A 37 16.70 -10.52 9.68
CA ILE A 37 16.03 -11.57 8.91
C ILE A 37 16.67 -11.66 7.52
N ASN A 38 16.85 -10.52 6.86
CA ASN A 38 17.48 -10.45 5.54
C ASN A 38 18.87 -11.07 5.54
N ALA A 39 19.67 -10.77 6.56
CA ALA A 39 21.01 -11.35 6.70
C ALA A 39 21.01 -12.86 6.91
N LYS A 40 19.98 -13.42 7.54
CA LYS A 40 19.85 -14.87 7.76
C LYS A 40 19.28 -15.64 6.58
N LEU A 41 18.31 -15.04 5.89
CA LEU A 41 17.50 -15.73 4.86
C LEU A 41 17.87 -15.31 3.43
N GLY A 42 18.76 -14.34 3.24
CA GLY A 42 19.07 -13.78 1.93
C GLY A 42 17.89 -13.02 1.31
N THR A 43 17.00 -12.48 2.12
CA THR A 43 15.83 -11.70 1.70
C THR A 43 16.14 -10.20 1.64
N ASN A 44 15.18 -9.40 1.19
CA ASN A 44 15.32 -7.95 1.01
C ASN A 44 14.07 -7.23 1.57
N TYR A 45 13.66 -7.55 2.79
CA TYR A 45 12.51 -6.90 3.42
C TYR A 45 12.87 -5.49 3.91
N ASP A 46 12.00 -4.54 3.61
CA ASP A 46 12.00 -3.17 4.11
C ASP A 46 10.56 -2.76 4.47
N LEU A 47 10.33 -1.61 5.07
CA LEU A 47 8.98 -1.12 5.42
C LEU A 47 8.05 -1.08 4.20
N PHE A 48 8.61 -0.73 3.04
CA PHE A 48 8.02 -0.80 1.71
C PHE A 48 9.04 -1.40 0.75
N ASN A 49 8.63 -2.34 -0.07
CA ASN A 49 9.47 -2.85 -1.15
C ASN A 49 8.86 -2.49 -2.50
N TYR A 50 9.69 -2.11 -3.43
CA TYR A 50 9.30 -1.95 -4.83
C TYR A 50 9.68 -3.17 -5.65
N TYR A 51 8.82 -3.54 -6.61
CA TYR A 51 9.09 -4.58 -7.60
C TYR A 51 8.55 -4.14 -8.97
N GLY A 52 9.36 -4.30 -10.02
CA GLY A 52 8.98 -3.99 -11.41
C GLY A 52 9.99 -3.10 -12.14
N ALA A 53 9.54 -2.45 -13.21
CA ALA A 53 10.38 -1.57 -14.01
C ALA A 53 10.85 -0.35 -13.18
N PRO A 54 12.15 -0.01 -13.20
CA PRO A 54 12.67 1.12 -12.40
C PRO A 54 12.11 2.48 -12.85
N ASP A 55 11.62 2.55 -14.09
CA ASP A 55 11.00 3.70 -14.70
C ASP A 55 9.49 3.50 -14.96
N ALA A 56 8.83 2.72 -14.10
CA ALA A 56 7.40 2.45 -14.21
C ALA A 56 6.57 3.75 -14.20
N ASP A 57 5.62 3.83 -15.11
CA ASP A 57 4.64 4.92 -15.19
C ASP A 57 3.29 4.56 -14.56
N ARG A 58 3.03 3.27 -14.35
CA ARG A 58 1.85 2.70 -13.70
C ARG A 58 2.28 1.81 -12.54
N VAL A 59 1.83 2.13 -11.35
CA VAL A 59 2.24 1.44 -10.12
C VAL A 59 1.03 1.02 -9.30
N ILE A 60 1.03 -0.21 -8.81
CA ILE A 60 0.08 -0.67 -7.79
C ILE A 60 0.70 -0.45 -6.41
N VAL A 61 -0.11 -0.08 -5.42
CA VAL A 61 0.25 -0.13 -3.99
C VAL A 61 -0.68 -1.13 -3.31
N ALA A 62 -0.12 -2.16 -2.71
CA ALA A 62 -0.88 -3.22 -2.07
C ALA A 62 -0.12 -3.87 -0.92
N MET A 63 -0.81 -4.71 -0.14
CA MET A 63 -0.21 -5.50 0.94
C MET A 63 -0.73 -6.93 0.93
N GLY A 64 0.06 -7.85 1.48
CA GLY A 64 -0.32 -9.26 1.64
C GLY A 64 -0.14 -10.09 0.37
N SER A 65 -0.84 -11.21 0.31
CA SER A 65 -0.62 -12.26 -0.71
C SER A 65 -0.89 -11.84 -2.15
N ILE A 66 -1.67 -10.80 -2.38
CA ILE A 66 -1.90 -10.26 -3.74
C ILE A 66 -0.60 -9.78 -4.39
N CYS A 67 0.41 -9.41 -3.59
CA CYS A 67 1.68 -8.95 -4.11
C CYS A 67 2.41 -10.04 -4.91
N ASP A 68 2.30 -11.30 -4.51
CA ASP A 68 2.97 -12.42 -5.21
C ASP A 68 2.31 -12.67 -6.57
N VAL A 69 0.98 -12.59 -6.62
CA VAL A 69 0.23 -12.66 -7.88
C VAL A 69 0.59 -11.50 -8.81
N ALA A 70 0.78 -10.30 -8.25
CA ALA A 70 1.14 -9.12 -9.04
C ALA A 70 2.54 -9.24 -9.63
N ASP A 71 3.52 -9.83 -8.94
CA ASP A 71 4.88 -10.01 -9.45
C ASP A 71 4.89 -10.76 -10.79
N GLU A 72 4.16 -11.87 -10.89
CA GLU A 72 4.09 -12.66 -12.13
C GLU A 72 3.49 -11.85 -13.29
N VAL A 73 2.46 -11.06 -13.02
CA VAL A 73 1.84 -10.20 -14.04
C VAL A 73 2.78 -9.08 -14.46
N ILE A 74 3.51 -8.49 -13.51
CA ILE A 74 4.50 -7.44 -13.76
C ILE A 74 5.62 -7.97 -14.64
N ASP A 75 6.15 -9.16 -14.35
CA ASP A 75 7.19 -9.79 -15.17
C ASP A 75 6.71 -10.02 -16.59
N TYR A 76 5.49 -10.56 -16.74
CA TYR A 76 4.88 -10.79 -18.05
C TYR A 76 4.71 -9.48 -18.85
N LEU A 77 4.21 -8.41 -18.23
CA LEU A 77 3.97 -7.14 -18.88
C LEU A 77 5.27 -6.43 -19.25
N ASN A 78 6.24 -6.39 -18.33
CA ASN A 78 7.53 -5.75 -18.55
C ASN A 78 8.35 -6.51 -19.63
N ALA A 79 8.25 -7.84 -19.72
CA ALA A 79 8.83 -8.61 -20.81
C ALA A 79 8.25 -8.26 -22.18
N LYS A 80 7.08 -7.65 -22.24
CA LYS A 80 6.43 -7.13 -23.44
C LYS A 80 6.69 -5.64 -23.70
N GLY A 81 7.55 -5.03 -22.91
CA GLY A 81 7.94 -3.63 -23.08
C GLY A 81 7.05 -2.63 -22.33
N GLU A 82 6.14 -3.11 -21.48
CA GLU A 82 5.38 -2.26 -20.57
C GLU A 82 6.28 -1.73 -19.44
N LYS A 83 5.83 -0.65 -18.77
CA LYS A 83 6.56 -0.05 -17.65
C LYS A 83 5.68 -0.03 -16.42
N VAL A 84 5.58 -1.17 -15.77
CA VAL A 84 4.70 -1.38 -14.63
C VAL A 84 5.46 -1.88 -13.41
N GLY A 85 4.89 -1.62 -12.22
CA GLY A 85 5.47 -2.07 -10.96
C GLY A 85 4.49 -2.01 -9.81
N ILE A 86 4.92 -2.53 -8.67
CA ILE A 86 4.16 -2.56 -7.41
C ILE A 86 5.01 -2.07 -6.25
N VAL A 87 4.41 -1.29 -5.36
CA VAL A 87 4.90 -1.06 -4.01
C VAL A 87 4.19 -2.00 -3.06
N LYS A 88 4.96 -2.85 -2.40
CA LYS A 88 4.49 -3.81 -1.40
C LYS A 88 4.61 -3.19 -0.01
N VAL A 89 3.48 -2.93 0.64
CA VAL A 89 3.44 -2.40 2.00
C VAL A 89 3.68 -3.54 2.99
N ARG A 90 4.77 -3.48 3.74
CA ARG A 90 5.10 -4.49 4.76
C ARG A 90 4.87 -3.99 6.18
N LEU A 91 5.09 -2.69 6.44
CA LEU A 91 4.66 -2.04 7.67
C LEU A 91 3.54 -1.06 7.37
N TYR A 92 2.30 -1.45 7.69
CA TYR A 92 1.12 -0.59 7.47
C TYR A 92 0.92 0.43 8.59
N ARG A 93 1.17 0.05 9.84
CA ARG A 93 1.08 0.93 11.02
C ARG A 93 2.31 0.76 11.92
N PRO A 94 2.95 1.86 12.34
CA PRO A 94 2.67 3.24 11.92
C PRO A 94 3.00 3.48 10.46
N TRP A 95 2.26 4.37 9.81
CA TRP A 95 2.50 4.74 8.42
C TRP A 95 3.73 5.64 8.30
N VAL A 96 4.62 5.34 7.34
CA VAL A 96 5.87 6.08 7.11
C VAL A 96 5.90 6.62 5.68
N SER A 97 5.32 7.81 5.48
CA SER A 97 5.22 8.45 4.15
C SER A 97 6.58 8.56 3.43
N ALA A 98 7.64 8.92 4.15
CA ALA A 98 8.98 9.04 3.57
C ALA A 98 9.49 7.72 2.98
N SER A 99 9.17 6.57 3.61
CA SER A 99 9.57 5.25 3.12
C SER A 99 8.79 4.84 1.87
N LEU A 100 7.50 5.17 1.78
CA LEU A 100 6.72 4.99 0.54
C LEU A 100 7.31 5.82 -0.60
N LEU A 101 7.55 7.12 -0.36
CA LEU A 101 8.06 8.04 -1.38
C LEU A 101 9.48 7.67 -1.86
N LYS A 102 10.28 7.07 -0.98
CA LYS A 102 11.63 6.58 -1.32
C LYS A 102 11.62 5.48 -2.37
N VAL A 103 10.61 4.59 -2.33
CA VAL A 103 10.53 3.43 -3.22
C VAL A 103 9.62 3.64 -4.43
N LEU A 104 8.72 4.61 -4.38
CA LEU A 104 7.85 4.93 -5.51
C LEU A 104 8.67 5.50 -6.67
N PRO A 105 8.62 4.92 -7.88
CA PRO A 105 9.31 5.48 -9.04
C PRO A 105 8.91 6.93 -9.30
N LYS A 106 9.88 7.80 -9.54
CA LYS A 106 9.62 9.22 -9.86
C LYS A 106 8.90 9.41 -11.21
N THR A 107 8.89 8.38 -12.03
CA THR A 107 8.19 8.31 -13.32
C THR A 107 6.73 7.91 -13.19
N ALA A 108 6.28 7.49 -12.00
CA ALA A 108 4.92 7.06 -11.76
C ALA A 108 3.93 8.19 -12.03
N LYS A 109 3.07 8.00 -13.02
CA LYS A 109 2.00 8.93 -13.42
C LYS A 109 0.64 8.49 -12.89
N LYS A 110 0.44 7.18 -12.77
CA LYS A 110 -0.80 6.57 -12.34
C LYS A 110 -0.53 5.55 -11.25
N VAL A 111 -1.22 5.69 -10.14
CA VAL A 111 -1.11 4.81 -8.98
C VAL A 111 -2.47 4.22 -8.64
N ALA A 112 -2.55 2.90 -8.57
CA ALA A 112 -3.72 2.20 -8.08
C ALA A 112 -3.46 1.61 -6.71
N VAL A 113 -4.28 1.94 -5.73
CA VAL A 113 -4.18 1.36 -4.38
C VAL A 113 -5.22 0.27 -4.22
N LEU A 114 -4.79 -0.90 -3.74
CA LEU A 114 -5.66 -2.04 -3.53
C LEU A 114 -5.87 -2.31 -2.04
N ASP A 115 -7.12 -2.25 -1.62
CA ASP A 115 -7.56 -2.53 -0.26
C ASP A 115 -8.43 -3.80 -0.23
N ARG A 116 -8.10 -4.74 0.67
CA ARG A 116 -8.94 -5.93 0.92
C ARG A 116 -9.99 -5.65 1.99
N THR A 117 -10.66 -4.52 1.85
CA THR A 117 -11.71 -4.06 2.75
C THR A 117 -12.69 -3.17 2.00
N LYS A 118 -13.81 -2.87 2.62
CA LYS A 118 -14.77 -1.87 2.17
C LYS A 118 -15.19 -1.01 3.35
N GLU A 119 -15.06 0.29 3.17
CA GLU A 119 -15.52 1.31 4.13
C GLU A 119 -16.78 1.99 3.57
N PRO A 120 -17.99 1.50 3.88
CA PRO A 120 -19.23 2.07 3.35
C PRO A 120 -19.38 3.54 3.71
N GLY A 121 -19.59 4.39 2.69
CA GLY A 121 -19.77 5.83 2.86
C GLY A 121 -18.48 6.64 3.05
N SER A 122 -17.30 5.99 3.10
CA SER A 122 -16.02 6.70 3.13
C SER A 122 -15.61 7.21 1.74
N LEU A 123 -14.76 8.24 1.72
CA LEU A 123 -14.12 8.72 0.49
C LEU A 123 -13.15 7.71 -0.12
N GLY A 124 -12.70 6.73 0.64
CA GLY A 124 -11.82 5.66 0.19
C GLY A 124 -11.52 4.68 1.31
N GLU A 125 -10.93 3.57 0.96
CA GLU A 125 -10.47 2.55 1.89
C GLU A 125 -9.19 3.00 2.62
N PRO A 126 -8.82 2.39 3.75
CA PRO A 126 -7.76 2.89 4.63
C PRO A 126 -6.40 3.07 3.95
N LEU A 127 -5.91 2.09 3.18
CA LEU A 127 -4.62 2.22 2.50
C LEU A 127 -4.67 3.32 1.43
N TYR A 128 -5.77 3.39 0.68
CA TYR A 128 -5.97 4.45 -0.31
C TYR A 128 -5.87 5.85 0.33
N LEU A 129 -6.51 6.05 1.49
CA LEU A 129 -6.49 7.35 2.18
C LEU A 129 -5.08 7.72 2.67
N ASP A 130 -4.30 6.76 3.17
CA ASP A 130 -2.92 7.01 3.60
C ASP A 130 -2.02 7.38 2.41
N VAL A 131 -2.17 6.68 1.27
CA VAL A 131 -1.43 6.99 0.05
C VAL A 131 -1.84 8.36 -0.50
N ALA A 132 -3.14 8.66 -0.55
CA ALA A 132 -3.65 9.95 -1.00
C ALA A 132 -3.09 11.11 -0.17
N ALA A 133 -3.11 10.99 1.16
CA ALA A 133 -2.53 11.98 2.06
C ALA A 133 -1.02 12.14 1.81
N THR A 134 -0.29 11.03 1.68
CA THR A 134 1.15 11.04 1.41
C THR A 134 1.49 11.77 0.11
N LEU A 135 0.82 11.44 -0.99
CA LEU A 135 1.06 12.08 -2.29
C LEU A 135 0.71 13.57 -2.24
N ARG A 136 -0.38 13.93 -1.57
CA ARG A 136 -0.79 15.33 -1.39
C ARG A 136 0.23 16.14 -0.60
N GLU A 137 0.70 15.61 0.53
CA GLU A 137 1.71 16.28 1.38
C GLU A 137 3.06 16.41 0.66
N ALA A 138 3.39 15.45 -0.21
CA ALA A 138 4.61 15.49 -1.03
C ALA A 138 4.50 16.42 -2.27
N GLY A 139 3.34 17.03 -2.50
CA GLY A 139 3.11 17.89 -3.68
C GLY A 139 2.98 17.14 -5.01
N LEU A 140 2.79 15.81 -4.97
CA LEU A 140 2.64 14.96 -6.16
C LEU A 140 1.18 14.99 -6.68
N ASN A 141 0.68 16.19 -6.97
CA ASN A 141 -0.73 16.40 -7.32
C ASN A 141 -1.07 15.96 -8.75
N ASP A 142 -0.06 15.79 -9.62
CA ASP A 142 -0.25 15.36 -11.01
C ASP A 142 -0.34 13.84 -11.16
N VAL A 143 -0.09 13.08 -10.09
CA VAL A 143 -0.25 11.64 -10.09
C VAL A 143 -1.73 11.29 -10.04
N VAL A 144 -2.21 10.58 -11.06
CA VAL A 144 -3.59 10.05 -11.07
C VAL A 144 -3.69 8.90 -10.07
N LEU A 145 -4.46 9.09 -9.01
CA LEU A 145 -4.63 8.11 -7.95
C LEU A 145 -6.00 7.44 -8.05
N THR A 146 -6.03 6.10 -8.05
CA THR A 146 -7.24 5.30 -8.09
C THR A 146 -7.29 4.33 -6.91
N GLY A 147 -8.49 3.99 -6.46
CA GLY A 147 -8.69 3.06 -5.32
C GLY A 147 -9.52 1.85 -5.72
N GLY A 148 -9.01 0.66 -5.45
CA GLY A 148 -9.65 -0.61 -5.76
C GLY A 148 -9.91 -1.48 -4.55
N ARG A 149 -11.05 -2.14 -4.53
CA ARG A 149 -11.41 -3.15 -3.53
C ARG A 149 -11.30 -4.53 -4.13
N TYR A 150 -10.81 -5.50 -3.36
CA TYR A 150 -10.67 -6.88 -3.80
C TYR A 150 -10.81 -7.87 -2.66
N GLY A 151 -11.03 -9.14 -2.97
CA GLY A 151 -10.81 -10.28 -2.09
C GLY A 151 -11.70 -10.36 -0.84
N LEU A 152 -12.79 -9.59 -0.75
CA LEU A 152 -13.75 -9.69 0.36
C LEU A 152 -14.38 -11.09 0.41
N GLY A 153 -14.60 -11.59 1.64
CA GLY A 153 -15.15 -12.94 1.82
C GLY A 153 -14.26 -14.04 1.23
N SER A 154 -12.94 -13.82 1.20
CA SER A 154 -11.95 -14.75 0.61
C SER A 154 -12.14 -14.99 -0.90
N LYS A 155 -12.74 -14.04 -1.61
CA LYS A 155 -12.82 -14.08 -3.07
C LYS A 155 -11.43 -14.10 -3.66
N ASP A 156 -11.15 -15.07 -4.52
CA ASP A 156 -9.86 -15.17 -5.22
C ASP A 156 -9.59 -13.95 -6.11
N THR A 157 -8.31 -13.60 -6.20
CA THR A 157 -7.84 -12.55 -7.08
C THR A 157 -6.80 -13.13 -8.03
N PRO A 158 -7.24 -13.69 -9.16
CA PRO A 158 -6.36 -14.32 -10.13
C PRO A 158 -5.47 -13.29 -10.86
N PRO A 159 -4.39 -13.72 -11.54
CA PRO A 159 -3.54 -12.85 -12.36
C PRO A 159 -4.30 -12.00 -13.36
N SER A 160 -5.39 -12.52 -13.93
CA SER A 160 -6.26 -11.78 -14.86
C SER A 160 -6.85 -10.49 -14.27
N SER A 161 -7.11 -10.45 -12.95
CA SER A 161 -7.60 -9.26 -12.27
C SER A 161 -6.52 -8.17 -12.22
N ILE A 162 -5.28 -8.55 -11.93
CA ILE A 162 -4.13 -7.62 -11.91
C ILE A 162 -3.81 -7.14 -13.34
N PHE A 163 -3.88 -8.04 -14.31
CA PHE A 163 -3.72 -7.68 -15.72
C PHE A 163 -4.77 -6.64 -16.15
N ALA A 164 -6.04 -6.88 -15.83
CA ALA A 164 -7.13 -5.96 -16.13
C ALA A 164 -6.95 -4.59 -15.47
N LEU A 165 -6.38 -4.56 -14.24
CA LEU A 165 -6.08 -3.31 -13.55
C LEU A 165 -5.00 -2.50 -14.28
N TYR A 166 -3.89 -3.12 -14.70
CA TYR A 166 -2.88 -2.39 -15.48
C TYR A 166 -3.43 -1.90 -16.81
N LYS A 167 -4.31 -2.66 -17.46
CA LYS A 167 -5.03 -2.22 -18.66
C LYS A 167 -5.99 -1.06 -18.38
N GLU A 168 -6.65 -1.04 -17.22
CA GLU A 168 -7.46 0.11 -16.82
C GLU A 168 -6.58 1.37 -16.63
N LEU A 169 -5.40 1.22 -16.05
CA LEU A 169 -4.46 2.32 -15.87
C LEU A 169 -3.84 2.86 -17.17
N GLU A 170 -3.95 2.15 -18.31
CA GLU A 170 -3.55 2.68 -19.61
C GLU A 170 -4.45 3.82 -20.09
N LYS A 171 -5.72 3.81 -19.71
CA LYS A 171 -6.70 4.81 -20.14
C LYS A 171 -6.31 6.21 -19.68
N ASP A 172 -6.60 7.21 -20.48
CA ASP A 172 -6.38 8.61 -20.11
C ASP A 172 -7.11 8.98 -18.81
N GLN A 173 -8.33 8.45 -18.65
CA GLN A 173 -9.16 8.61 -17.46
C GLN A 173 -9.53 7.21 -16.90
N PRO A 174 -8.68 6.62 -16.06
CA PRO A 174 -9.02 5.37 -15.39
C PRO A 174 -10.12 5.61 -14.35
N LYS A 175 -10.87 4.56 -14.01
CA LYS A 175 -11.90 4.62 -12.97
C LYS A 175 -11.29 5.05 -11.64
N GLU A 176 -11.82 6.10 -11.02
CA GLU A 176 -11.37 6.56 -9.70
C GLU A 176 -11.52 5.51 -8.62
N ARG A 177 -12.64 4.79 -8.64
CA ARG A 177 -12.98 3.70 -7.74
C ARG A 177 -13.45 2.50 -8.52
N PHE A 178 -12.96 1.32 -8.13
CA PHE A 178 -13.29 0.07 -8.81
C PHE A 178 -13.31 -1.11 -7.84
N THR A 179 -13.85 -2.23 -8.31
CA THR A 179 -13.79 -3.52 -7.64
C THR A 179 -13.13 -4.54 -8.56
N LEU A 180 -12.41 -5.50 -7.99
CA LEU A 180 -11.84 -6.63 -8.71
C LEU A 180 -12.55 -7.93 -8.35
N GLY A 181 -12.82 -8.75 -9.37
CA GLY A 181 -13.36 -10.08 -9.20
C GLY A 181 -14.88 -10.18 -9.10
N ILE A 182 -15.59 -9.05 -9.18
CA ILE A 182 -17.06 -9.01 -9.28
C ILE A 182 -17.50 -8.04 -10.36
N THR A 183 -18.74 -8.18 -10.81
CA THR A 183 -19.45 -7.19 -11.62
C THR A 183 -20.30 -6.35 -10.68
N ASP A 184 -20.11 -5.04 -10.66
CA ASP A 184 -20.86 -4.06 -9.86
C ASP A 184 -21.58 -3.03 -10.73
#